data_b65dc5a0dbae4f6718bd6dfa3a542f20
#
_entry.id   b65dc5a0dbae4f6718bd6dfa3a542f20
#
_cell.length_a   1.000
_cell.length_b   1.000
_cell.length_c   1.000
_cell.angle_alpha   90.00
_cell.angle_beta   90.00
_cell.angle_gamma   90.00
#
_symmetry.space_group_name_H-M   'P 1'
#
loop_
_entity.id
_entity.type
_entity.pdbx_description
1 polymer ?
#
loop_
_entity_poly.entity_id
_entity_poly.type
_entity_poly.pdbx_seq_one_letter_code
_entity_poly.pdbx_strand_id
1 'polypeptide(L)' 'MENSDDIRLIVKIAQLYYEQDMTQAQIARELGIYRTTISRLLK' A
#
# COMPACT_ATOMS: atom_id res chain seq x y z
N MET A 1 8.22 -11.95 13.58
CA MET A 1 9.01 -10.74 13.41
C MET A 1 8.54 -9.94 12.21
N GLU A 2 8.45 -8.65 12.36
CA GLU A 2 8.01 -7.81 11.26
C GLU A 2 9.03 -7.75 10.16
N ASN A 3 8.54 -7.78 8.95
CA ASN A 3 9.38 -7.67 7.78
C ASN A 3 9.57 -6.19 7.44
N SER A 4 10.83 -5.73 7.36
CA SER A 4 11.10 -4.34 7.03
C SER A 4 10.49 -3.95 5.70
N ASP A 5 10.45 -4.88 4.76
CA ASP A 5 9.87 -4.61 3.45
C ASP A 5 8.37 -4.34 3.56
N ASP A 6 7.69 -5.07 4.46
CA ASP A 6 6.27 -4.83 4.70
C ASP A 6 6.04 -3.44 5.29
N ILE A 7 6.89 -3.04 6.22
CA ILE A 7 6.77 -1.73 6.84
C ILE A 7 6.98 -0.64 5.81
N ARG A 8 7.99 -0.78 4.96
CA ARG A 8 8.25 0.19 3.89
C ARG A 8 7.08 0.27 2.93
N LEU A 9 6.50 -0.88 2.60
CA LEU A 9 5.37 -0.93 1.69
C LEU A 9 4.15 -0.24 2.31
N ILE A 10 3.91 -0.47 3.59
CA ILE A 10 2.80 0.18 4.29
C ILE A 10 2.97 1.70 4.26
N VAL A 11 4.18 2.18 4.53
CA VAL A 11 4.45 3.63 4.50
C VAL A 11 4.19 4.19 3.10
N LYS A 12 4.66 3.49 2.08
CA LYS A 12 4.46 3.93 0.70
C LYS A 12 2.99 3.99 0.34
N ILE A 13 2.25 2.95 0.72
CA ILE A 13 0.81 2.89 0.47
C ILE A 13 0.11 4.05 1.16
N ALA A 14 0.46 4.29 2.43
CA ALA A 14 -0.15 5.37 3.19
C ALA A 14 0.11 6.73 2.54
N GLN A 15 1.32 6.95 2.07
CA GLN A 15 1.66 8.19 1.39
C GLN A 15 0.82 8.39 0.14
N LEU A 16 0.68 7.36 -0.67
CA LEU A 16 -0.12 7.47 -1.90
C LEU A 16 -1.59 7.68 -1.57
N TYR A 17 -2.07 6.99 -0.55
CA TYR A 17 -3.48 7.05 -0.19
C TYR A 17 -3.86 8.42 0.37
N TYR A 18 -3.05 8.95 1.28
CA TYR A 18 -3.40 10.18 1.99
C TYR A 18 -2.87 11.44 1.32
N GLU A 19 -1.71 11.37 0.71
CA GLU A 19 -1.10 12.56 0.10
C GLU A 19 -1.46 12.73 -1.36
N GLN A 20 -1.65 11.62 -2.08
CA GLN A 20 -1.95 11.65 -3.50
C GLN A 20 -3.42 11.36 -3.80
N ASP A 21 -4.22 11.13 -2.78
CA ASP A 21 -5.65 10.82 -2.93
C ASP A 21 -5.90 9.63 -3.85
N MET A 22 -5.00 8.67 -3.86
CA MET A 22 -5.16 7.49 -4.71
C MET A 22 -6.06 6.46 -4.03
N THR A 23 -6.86 5.79 -4.84
CA THR A 23 -7.66 4.67 -4.33
C THR A 23 -6.77 3.45 -4.17
N GLN A 24 -7.26 2.45 -3.41
CA GLN A 24 -6.52 1.20 -3.24
C GLN A 24 -6.23 0.53 -4.58
N ALA A 25 -7.20 0.57 -5.50
CA ALA A 25 -7.01 -0.02 -6.81
C ALA A 25 -5.92 0.70 -7.59
N GLN A 26 -5.89 2.03 -7.50
CA GLN A 26 -4.86 2.81 -8.17
C GLN A 26 -3.49 2.53 -7.59
N ILE A 27 -3.39 2.43 -6.27
CA ILE A 27 -2.14 2.14 -5.61
C ILE A 27 -1.63 0.76 -6.01
N ALA A 28 -2.54 -0.23 -6.07
CA ALA A 28 -2.16 -1.57 -6.47
C ALA A 28 -1.55 -1.58 -7.87
N ARG A 29 -2.15 -0.83 -8.78
CA ARG A 29 -1.63 -0.74 -10.16
C ARG A 29 -0.30 -0.02 -10.20
N GLU A 30 -0.17 1.05 -9.43
CA GLU A 30 1.05 1.84 -9.42
C GLU A 30 2.23 1.03 -8.87
N LEU A 31 1.99 0.25 -7.83
CA LEU A 31 3.04 -0.52 -7.19
C LEU A 31 3.20 -1.92 -7.78
N GLY A 32 2.31 -2.33 -8.66
CA GLY A 32 2.39 -3.65 -9.28
C GLY A 32 2.07 -4.79 -8.32
N ILE A 33 1.18 -4.54 -7.38
CA ILE A 33 0.76 -5.56 -6.40
C ILE A 33 -0.75 -5.73 -6.44
N TYR A 34 -1.25 -6.75 -5.74
CA TYR A 34 -2.67 -7.01 -5.70
C TYR A 34 -3.37 -6.07 -4.73
N ARG A 35 -4.59 -5.67 -5.07
CA ARG A 35 -5.40 -4.84 -4.21
C ARG A 35 -5.66 -5.51 -2.86
N THR A 36 -5.81 -6.83 -2.86
CA THR A 36 -6.02 -7.58 -1.62
C THR A 36 -4.82 -7.44 -0.68
N THR A 37 -3.62 -7.36 -1.23
CA THR A 37 -2.43 -7.12 -0.42
C THR A 37 -2.52 -5.78 0.29
N ILE A 38 -2.97 -4.75 -0.42
CA ILE A 38 -3.11 -3.41 0.15
C ILE A 38 -4.15 -3.43 1.26
N SER A 39 -5.29 -4.03 1.01
CA SER A 39 -6.35 -4.12 2.01
C SER A 39 -5.87 -4.82 3.28
N ARG A 40 -5.10 -5.87 3.12
CA ARG A 40 -4.57 -6.62 4.25
C ARG A 40 -3.59 -5.76 5.06
N LEU A 41 -2.73 -5.01 4.38
CA LEU A 41 -1.73 -4.21 5.05
C LEU A 41 -2.32 -3.00 5.76
N LEU A 42 -3.42 -2.46 5.26
CA LEU A 42 -4.06 -1.30 5.85
C LEU A 42 -5.01 -1.63 6.99
N LYS A 43 -5.19 -2.88 7.26
CA LYS A 43 -6.13 -3.33 8.25
C LYS A 43 -5.78 -2.92 9.69
#